data_ec0891a1311bbff12834827ad0d8fda1
#
_entry.id   ec0891a1311bbff12834827ad0d8fda1
#
_cell.length_a   1.000
_cell.length_b   1.000
_cell.length_c   1.000
_cell.angle_alpha   90.00
_cell.angle_beta   90.00
_cell.angle_gamma   90.00
#
_symmetry.space_group_name_H-M   'P 1'
#
loop_
_entity.id
_entity.type
_entity.pdbx_description
1 polymer ?
#
loop_
_entity_poly.entity_id
_entity_poly.type
_entity_poly.pdbx_seq_one_letter_code
_entity_poly.pdbx_strand_id
1 'polypeptide(L)'
;PAHLLPLSFKLDIKKLVNGFYSGLELKNEAMYYASIRKSLFDIGKYIENYSVYEENFNYFLEWLKQLFAESEGKDFKGIFPVSTIGTRDLHSLGQFIQEGNPVIFETFIKILNVTDFKYENRRLDEINNIVLDSVVQAHIKSGVCCNTIEISEIDEESIGSLCAFFMI
;
A
#
# COMPACT_ATOMS: atom_id res chain seq x y z
N PRO A 1 5.52 10.17 -22.14
CA PRO A 1 5.43 11.53 -21.85
C PRO A 1 6.68 12.15 -21.30
N ALA A 2 6.83 13.47 -21.53
CA ALA A 2 8.10 14.19 -21.34
C ALA A 2 8.66 14.14 -19.90
N HIS A 3 7.80 14.01 -18.88
CA HIS A 3 8.23 13.92 -17.49
C HIS A 3 8.89 12.57 -17.11
N LEU A 4 8.74 11.53 -17.92
CA LEU A 4 9.45 10.26 -17.73
C LEU A 4 10.88 10.29 -18.31
N LEU A 5 11.18 11.26 -19.18
CA LEU A 5 12.46 11.33 -19.85
C LEU A 5 13.65 11.49 -18.87
N PRO A 6 13.60 12.35 -17.83
CA PRO A 6 14.67 12.43 -16.84
C PRO A 6 14.85 11.14 -16.02
N LEU A 7 13.77 10.39 -15.80
CA LEU A 7 13.81 9.14 -15.05
C LEU A 7 14.46 8.00 -15.84
N SER A 8 14.38 8.05 -17.18
CA SER A 8 14.97 7.02 -18.05
C SER A 8 16.50 6.90 -17.94
N PHE A 9 17.18 7.90 -17.36
CA PHE A 9 18.61 7.83 -17.08
C PHE A 9 18.95 7.02 -15.81
N LYS A 10 17.98 6.75 -14.95
CA LYS A 10 18.18 6.05 -13.66
C LYS A 10 17.33 4.80 -13.51
N LEU A 11 16.23 4.69 -14.25
CA LEU A 11 15.27 3.59 -14.15
C LEU A 11 15.23 2.79 -15.46
N ASP A 12 15.06 1.49 -15.36
CA ASP A 12 14.75 0.66 -16.51
C ASP A 12 13.27 0.83 -16.90
N ILE A 13 13.03 1.79 -17.78
CA ILE A 13 11.67 2.10 -18.28
C ILE A 13 11.02 0.89 -18.96
N LYS A 14 11.80 -0.01 -19.57
CA LYS A 14 11.24 -1.21 -20.20
C LYS A 14 10.68 -2.15 -19.14
N LYS A 15 11.41 -2.37 -18.04
CA LYS A 15 10.90 -3.16 -16.91
C LYS A 15 9.65 -2.53 -16.31
N LEU A 16 9.64 -1.21 -16.10
CA LEU A 16 8.46 -0.50 -15.57
C LEU A 16 7.23 -0.70 -16.47
N VAL A 17 7.40 -0.55 -17.79
CA VAL A 17 6.31 -0.74 -18.77
C VAL A 17 5.86 -2.20 -18.81
N ASN A 18 6.79 -3.16 -18.78
CA ASN A 18 6.45 -4.59 -18.73
C ASN A 18 5.66 -4.91 -17.45
N GLY A 19 6.11 -4.42 -16.30
CA GLY A 19 5.38 -4.54 -15.05
C GLY A 19 3.98 -3.96 -15.12
N PHE A 20 3.82 -2.78 -15.76
CA PHE A 20 2.49 -2.20 -15.96
C PHE A 20 1.58 -3.11 -16.79
N TYR A 21 2.08 -3.69 -17.88
CA TYR A 21 1.28 -4.65 -18.67
C TYR A 21 0.96 -5.93 -17.89
N SER A 22 1.91 -6.46 -17.11
CA SER A 22 1.66 -7.61 -16.22
C SER A 22 0.61 -7.28 -15.16
N GLY A 23 0.64 -6.06 -14.63
CA GLY A 23 -0.36 -5.59 -13.65
C GLY A 23 -1.78 -5.49 -14.22
N LEU A 24 -1.93 -5.22 -15.52
CA LEU A 24 -3.25 -5.23 -16.19
C LEU A 24 -3.90 -6.63 -16.22
N GLU A 25 -3.09 -7.69 -16.15
CA GLU A 25 -3.61 -9.07 -16.04
C GLU A 25 -4.25 -9.34 -14.68
N LEU A 26 -3.93 -8.53 -13.65
CA LEU A 26 -4.52 -8.61 -12.30
C LEU A 26 -5.88 -7.92 -12.19
N LYS A 27 -6.58 -7.76 -13.31
CA LYS A 27 -7.87 -7.05 -13.36
C LYS A 27 -8.90 -7.61 -12.38
N ASN A 28 -8.99 -8.93 -12.26
CA ASN A 28 -9.97 -9.56 -11.37
C ASN A 28 -9.67 -9.27 -9.91
N GLU A 29 -8.41 -9.32 -9.52
CA GLU A 29 -7.93 -9.01 -8.18
C GLU A 29 -8.14 -7.52 -7.86
N ALA A 30 -7.85 -6.64 -8.81
CA ALA A 30 -8.08 -5.20 -8.66
C ALA A 30 -9.58 -4.88 -8.52
N MET A 31 -10.44 -5.49 -9.32
CA MET A 31 -11.90 -5.35 -9.20
C MET A 31 -12.42 -5.93 -7.88
N TYR A 32 -11.85 -7.04 -7.40
CA TYR A 32 -12.19 -7.60 -6.10
C TYR A 32 -11.79 -6.65 -4.97
N TYR A 33 -10.59 -6.09 -5.01
CA TYR A 33 -10.12 -5.07 -4.08
C TYR A 33 -11.05 -3.83 -4.10
N ALA A 34 -11.40 -3.32 -5.26
CA ALA A 34 -12.33 -2.20 -5.39
C ALA A 34 -13.71 -2.52 -4.79
N SER A 35 -14.20 -3.76 -4.95
CA SER A 35 -15.49 -4.20 -4.36
C SER A 35 -15.44 -4.27 -2.83
N ILE A 36 -14.30 -4.68 -2.25
CA ILE A 36 -14.07 -4.64 -0.80
C ILE A 36 -14.10 -3.19 -0.31
N ARG A 37 -13.37 -2.29 -0.94
CA ARG A 37 -13.35 -0.86 -0.61
C ARG A 37 -14.76 -0.27 -0.62
N LYS A 38 -15.53 -0.55 -1.69
CA LYS A 38 -16.93 -0.10 -1.81
C LYS A 38 -17.80 -0.64 -0.67
N SER A 39 -17.67 -1.93 -0.35
CA SER A 39 -18.43 -2.57 0.74
C SER A 39 -18.09 -1.97 2.10
N LEU A 40 -16.81 -1.66 2.34
CA LEU A 40 -16.36 -1.01 3.56
C LEU A 40 -16.89 0.42 3.66
N PHE A 41 -16.88 1.17 2.56
CA PHE A 41 -17.48 2.50 2.51
C PHE A 41 -18.98 2.47 2.88
N ASP A 42 -19.74 1.50 2.36
CA ASP A 42 -21.16 1.37 2.60
C ASP A 42 -21.52 1.08 4.07
N ILE A 43 -20.60 0.49 4.83
CA ILE A 43 -20.76 0.25 6.27
C ILE A 43 -20.09 1.30 7.15
N GLY A 44 -19.68 2.44 6.58
CA GLY A 44 -19.18 3.60 7.33
C GLY A 44 -17.66 3.65 7.53
N LYS A 45 -16.88 2.87 6.78
CA LYS A 45 -15.44 2.96 6.76
C LYS A 45 -15.02 4.00 5.71
N TYR A 46 -14.70 5.20 6.14
CA TYR A 46 -14.47 6.35 5.25
C TYR A 46 -13.00 6.71 5.08
N ILE A 47 -12.09 6.06 5.80
CA ILE A 47 -10.67 6.32 5.76
C ILE A 47 -9.94 5.02 5.44
N GLU A 48 -9.14 5.03 4.38
CA GLU A 48 -8.23 3.95 4.03
C GLU A 48 -6.80 4.33 4.39
N ASN A 49 -6.19 3.56 5.29
CA ASN A 49 -4.79 3.73 5.65
C ASN A 49 -3.92 2.76 4.84
N TYR A 50 -3.11 3.31 3.95
CA TYR A 50 -2.07 2.56 3.25
C TYR A 50 -0.84 2.46 4.13
N SER A 51 -0.49 1.25 4.56
CA SER A 51 0.62 1.01 5.48
C SER A 51 1.73 0.18 4.83
N VAL A 52 2.96 0.62 4.99
CA VAL A 52 4.16 -0.09 4.53
C VAL A 52 5.24 -0.03 5.61
N TYR A 53 6.15 -1.02 5.63
CA TYR A 53 7.25 -1.05 6.61
C TYR A 53 8.60 -0.66 6.00
N GLU A 54 8.58 -0.09 4.80
CA GLU A 54 9.77 0.36 4.06
C GLU A 54 9.70 1.86 3.75
N GLU A 55 10.58 2.63 4.37
CA GLU A 55 10.63 4.10 4.23
C GLU A 55 10.80 4.53 2.76
N ASN A 56 11.55 3.78 1.97
CA ASN A 56 11.78 4.07 0.55
C ASN A 56 10.49 4.02 -0.29
N PHE A 57 9.44 3.38 0.23
CA PHE A 57 8.14 3.28 -0.44
C PHE A 57 7.22 4.47 -0.16
N ASN A 58 7.62 5.40 0.69
CA ASN A 58 6.80 6.55 1.09
C ASN A 58 6.26 7.35 -0.09
N TYR A 59 7.09 7.62 -1.11
CA TYR A 59 6.65 8.38 -2.29
C TYR A 59 5.60 7.65 -3.14
N PHE A 60 5.60 6.33 -3.14
CA PHE A 60 4.53 5.56 -3.76
C PHE A 60 3.21 5.73 -3.00
N LEU A 61 3.24 5.75 -1.67
CA LEU A 61 2.07 6.04 -0.86
C LEU A 61 1.53 7.47 -1.07
N GLU A 62 2.42 8.46 -1.25
CA GLU A 62 2.02 9.82 -1.60
C GLU A 62 1.30 9.85 -2.96
N TRP A 63 1.79 9.08 -3.94
CA TRP A 63 1.13 8.94 -5.23
C TRP A 63 -0.25 8.26 -5.10
N LEU A 64 -0.40 7.22 -4.28
CA LEU A 64 -1.69 6.59 -4.02
C LEU A 64 -2.70 7.56 -3.41
N LYS A 65 -2.26 8.39 -2.46
CA LYS A 65 -3.13 9.42 -1.88
C LYS A 65 -3.63 10.39 -2.94
N GLN A 66 -2.75 10.85 -3.82
CA GLN A 66 -3.14 11.72 -4.92
C GLN A 66 -4.11 11.00 -5.87
N LEU A 67 -3.78 9.78 -6.30
CA LEU A 67 -4.59 8.99 -7.21
C LEU A 67 -6.05 8.87 -6.71
N PHE A 68 -6.24 8.41 -5.49
CA PHE A 68 -7.57 8.17 -4.95
C PHE A 68 -8.31 9.44 -4.53
N ALA A 69 -7.61 10.40 -3.91
CA ALA A 69 -8.23 11.66 -3.50
C ALA A 69 -8.77 12.44 -4.71
N GLU A 70 -8.00 12.52 -5.80
CA GLU A 70 -8.42 13.23 -7.01
C GLU A 70 -9.45 12.45 -7.86
N SER A 71 -9.37 11.12 -7.85
CA SER A 71 -10.26 10.28 -8.65
C SER A 71 -11.62 10.08 -7.99
N GLU A 72 -11.65 9.80 -6.71
CA GLU A 72 -12.85 9.41 -5.96
C GLU A 72 -13.49 10.54 -5.12
N GLY A 73 -12.70 11.54 -4.73
CA GLY A 73 -13.16 12.64 -3.87
C GLY A 73 -14.05 13.64 -4.60
N LYS A 74 -15.24 13.19 -5.02
CA LYS A 74 -16.22 13.98 -5.79
C LYS A 74 -17.62 13.85 -5.20
N ASP A 75 -18.46 14.83 -5.44
CA ASP A 75 -19.87 14.84 -5.02
C ASP A 75 -20.08 14.56 -3.52
N PHE A 76 -19.16 15.05 -2.68
CA PHE A 76 -19.13 14.81 -1.22
C PHE A 76 -19.06 13.33 -0.85
N LYS A 77 -18.42 12.51 -1.70
CA LYS A 77 -18.22 11.07 -1.53
C LYS A 77 -16.73 10.74 -1.67
N GLY A 78 -16.43 9.49 -1.44
CA GLY A 78 -15.08 8.92 -1.57
C GLY A 78 -14.48 8.49 -0.24
N ILE A 79 -13.52 7.59 -0.33
CA ILE A 79 -12.73 7.12 0.81
C ILE A 79 -11.53 8.06 0.94
N PHE A 80 -11.31 8.61 2.13
CA PHE A 80 -10.17 9.50 2.37
C PHE A 80 -8.87 8.69 2.50
N PRO A 81 -7.91 8.85 1.59
CA PRO A 81 -6.67 8.09 1.63
C PRO A 81 -5.66 8.73 2.59
N VAL A 82 -5.15 7.94 3.51
CA VAL A 82 -4.02 8.31 4.38
C VAL A 82 -2.91 7.28 4.25
N SER A 83 -1.73 7.58 4.78
CA SER A 83 -0.63 6.62 4.76
C SER A 83 0.17 6.63 6.05
N THR A 84 0.72 5.46 6.40
CA THR A 84 1.62 5.27 7.55
C THR A 84 2.85 4.46 7.13
N ILE A 85 3.98 4.77 7.75
CA ILE A 85 5.20 3.95 7.68
C ILE A 85 5.31 3.18 8.99
N GLY A 86 5.22 1.87 8.92
CA GLY A 86 4.96 0.96 10.01
C GLY A 86 5.72 1.20 11.31
N THR A 87 7.04 1.15 11.31
CA THR A 87 7.81 1.32 12.55
C THR A 87 7.75 2.75 13.09
N ARG A 88 7.75 3.76 12.23
CA ARG A 88 7.69 5.17 12.63
C ARG A 88 6.34 5.55 13.22
N ASP A 89 5.27 5.22 12.51
CA ASP A 89 3.92 5.71 12.81
C ASP A 89 3.13 4.77 13.72
N LEU A 90 3.64 3.57 13.98
CA LEU A 90 3.00 2.60 14.87
C LEU A 90 2.82 3.16 16.29
N HIS A 91 3.81 3.88 16.81
CA HIS A 91 3.76 4.48 18.14
C HIS A 91 2.98 5.81 18.21
N SER A 92 2.70 6.42 17.06
CA SER A 92 1.93 7.67 17.00
C SER A 92 0.46 7.45 16.68
N LEU A 93 0.14 6.57 15.75
CA LEU A 93 -1.21 6.36 15.22
C LEU A 93 -1.79 4.97 15.51
N GLY A 94 -0.95 3.98 15.79
CA GLY A 94 -1.39 2.58 15.94
C GLY A 94 -2.48 2.38 16.98
N GLN A 95 -2.37 3.05 18.15
CA GLN A 95 -3.41 2.99 19.18
C GLN A 95 -4.76 3.52 18.68
N PHE A 96 -4.76 4.63 17.93
CA PHE A 96 -6.01 5.21 17.41
C PHE A 96 -6.61 4.33 16.31
N ILE A 97 -5.78 3.75 15.45
CA ILE A 97 -6.24 2.82 14.40
C ILE A 97 -6.89 1.59 15.05
N GLN A 98 -6.27 1.06 16.10
CA GLN A 98 -6.71 -0.17 16.76
C GLN A 98 -7.98 0.02 17.62
N GLU A 99 -8.10 1.12 18.37
CA GLU A 99 -9.14 1.29 19.41
C GLU A 99 -9.89 2.63 19.30
N GLY A 100 -9.58 3.46 18.29
CA GLY A 100 -10.25 4.74 18.09
C GLY A 100 -11.59 4.62 17.39
N ASN A 101 -12.03 5.72 16.77
CA ASN A 101 -13.27 5.72 16.01
C ASN A 101 -13.20 4.71 14.84
N PRO A 102 -14.16 3.76 14.71
CA PRO A 102 -14.06 2.65 13.77
C PRO A 102 -14.41 3.03 12.32
N VAL A 103 -13.91 4.17 11.84
CA VAL A 103 -14.09 4.64 10.46
C VAL A 103 -12.91 4.29 9.54
N ILE A 104 -11.84 3.71 10.10
CA ILE A 104 -10.63 3.34 9.39
C ILE A 104 -10.66 1.87 8.99
N PHE A 105 -10.12 1.57 7.83
CA PHE A 105 -9.65 0.25 7.42
C PHE A 105 -8.25 0.38 6.84
N GLU A 106 -7.51 -0.72 6.74
CA GLU A 106 -6.12 -0.69 6.34
C GLU A 106 -5.85 -1.55 5.11
N THR A 107 -4.95 -1.05 4.26
CA THR A 107 -4.34 -1.80 3.17
C THR A 107 -2.83 -1.80 3.37
N PHE A 108 -2.30 -2.93 3.77
CA PHE A 108 -0.87 -3.16 3.96
C PHE A 108 -0.23 -3.52 2.62
N ILE A 109 0.87 -2.86 2.28
CA ILE A 109 1.74 -3.29 1.16
C ILE A 109 2.95 -3.97 1.78
N LYS A 110 2.99 -5.30 1.68
CA LYS A 110 4.04 -6.15 2.23
C LYS A 110 5.08 -6.43 1.17
N ILE A 111 6.33 -6.10 1.46
CA ILE A 111 7.46 -6.28 0.56
C ILE A 111 8.33 -7.41 1.10
N LEU A 112 8.51 -8.47 0.32
CA LEU A 112 9.13 -9.70 0.81
C LEU A 112 10.66 -9.62 0.86
N ASN A 113 11.29 -8.95 -0.13
CA ASN A 113 12.72 -8.84 -0.24
C ASN A 113 13.12 -7.37 -0.47
N VAL A 114 13.77 -6.75 0.50
CA VAL A 114 14.15 -5.33 0.44
C VAL A 114 15.65 -5.15 0.54
N THR A 115 16.31 -5.88 1.43
CA THR A 115 17.71 -5.66 1.75
C THR A 115 18.40 -6.93 2.23
N ASP A 116 19.69 -7.03 1.95
CA ASP A 116 20.56 -8.04 2.55
C ASP A 116 21.16 -7.61 3.90
N PHE A 117 20.83 -6.41 4.37
CA PHE A 117 21.31 -5.92 5.65
C PHE A 117 20.78 -6.79 6.80
N LYS A 118 21.68 -7.24 7.66
CA LYS A 118 21.37 -8.13 8.79
C LYS A 118 21.64 -7.43 10.12
N TYR A 119 20.71 -7.60 11.03
CA TYR A 119 20.86 -7.28 12.44
C TYR A 119 20.76 -8.59 13.23
N GLU A 120 21.78 -8.93 14.04
CA GLU A 120 21.84 -10.17 14.82
C GLU A 120 21.52 -11.43 14.00
N ASN A 121 22.12 -11.56 12.81
CA ASN A 121 21.95 -12.66 11.86
C ASN A 121 20.54 -12.77 11.21
N ARG A 122 19.64 -11.84 11.43
CA ARG A 122 18.36 -11.75 10.71
C ARG A 122 18.36 -10.59 9.73
N ARG A 123 17.74 -10.78 8.59
CA ARG A 123 17.55 -9.70 7.61
C ARG A 123 16.56 -8.69 8.19
N LEU A 124 16.77 -7.41 7.92
CA LEU A 124 15.91 -6.35 8.44
C LEU A 124 14.48 -6.44 7.88
N ASP A 125 14.34 -6.80 6.61
CA ASP A 125 13.04 -7.00 5.97
C ASP A 125 12.27 -8.20 6.57
N GLU A 126 12.94 -9.27 6.97
CA GLU A 126 12.32 -10.38 7.71
C GLU A 126 11.73 -9.89 9.05
N ILE A 127 12.48 -9.04 9.76
CA ILE A 127 12.01 -8.44 11.02
C ILE A 127 10.81 -7.55 10.76
N ASN A 128 10.87 -6.68 9.76
CA ASN A 128 9.78 -5.79 9.38
C ASN A 128 8.52 -6.57 8.99
N ASN A 129 8.66 -7.65 8.23
CA ASN A 129 7.54 -8.50 7.83
C ASN A 129 6.90 -9.22 9.03
N ILE A 130 7.69 -9.68 10.01
CA ILE A 130 7.16 -10.27 11.26
C ILE A 130 6.37 -9.23 12.05
N VAL A 131 6.88 -8.01 12.14
CA VAL A 131 6.18 -6.92 12.85
C VAL A 131 4.89 -6.57 12.12
N LEU A 132 4.92 -6.42 10.79
CA LEU A 132 3.74 -6.17 9.96
C LEU A 132 2.66 -7.24 10.20
N ASP A 133 3.01 -8.51 10.08
CA ASP A 133 2.07 -9.62 10.28
C ASP A 133 1.47 -9.61 11.70
N SER A 134 2.28 -9.27 12.70
CA SER A 134 1.83 -9.16 14.10
C SER A 134 0.84 -8.00 14.29
N VAL A 135 1.09 -6.86 13.66
CA VAL A 135 0.20 -5.68 13.70
C VAL A 135 -1.12 -5.98 12.98
N VAL A 136 -1.06 -6.58 11.79
CA VAL A 136 -2.26 -7.01 11.06
C VAL A 136 -3.13 -7.92 11.95
N GLN A 137 -2.54 -8.91 12.61
CA GLN A 137 -3.27 -9.81 13.52
C GLN A 137 -3.88 -9.09 14.73
N ALA A 138 -3.15 -8.13 15.31
CA ALA A 138 -3.64 -7.33 16.43
C ALA A 138 -4.83 -6.44 16.02
N HIS A 139 -4.72 -5.77 14.89
CA HIS A 139 -5.77 -4.91 14.34
C HIS A 139 -7.03 -5.70 13.98
N ILE A 140 -6.88 -6.85 13.30
CA ILE A 140 -8.01 -7.75 13.01
C ILE A 140 -8.72 -8.22 14.29
N LYS A 141 -7.97 -8.58 15.34
CA LYS A 141 -8.55 -8.97 16.64
C LYS A 141 -9.35 -7.84 17.30
N SER A 142 -8.97 -6.59 17.04
CA SER A 142 -9.70 -5.40 17.52
C SER A 142 -10.85 -4.99 16.60
N GLY A 143 -11.09 -5.70 15.50
CA GLY A 143 -12.20 -5.44 14.56
C GLY A 143 -11.86 -4.45 13.45
N VAL A 144 -10.58 -4.12 13.25
CA VAL A 144 -10.15 -3.34 12.10
C VAL A 144 -10.12 -4.24 10.87
N CYS A 145 -10.73 -3.79 9.78
CA CYS A 145 -10.66 -4.49 8.51
C CYS A 145 -9.30 -4.24 7.86
N CYS A 146 -8.56 -5.30 7.55
CA CYS A 146 -7.24 -5.23 6.96
C CYS A 146 -7.18 -6.01 5.65
N ASN A 147 -6.59 -5.42 4.62
CA ASN A 147 -6.18 -6.07 3.38
C ASN A 147 -4.65 -6.12 3.34
N THR A 148 -4.09 -7.10 2.64
CA THR A 148 -2.64 -7.17 2.39
C THR A 148 -2.39 -7.43 0.92
N ILE A 149 -1.55 -6.58 0.33
CA ILE A 149 -1.02 -6.73 -1.04
C ILE A 149 0.45 -7.07 -0.89
N GLU A 150 0.87 -8.22 -1.42
CA GLU A 150 2.26 -8.66 -1.34
C GLU A 150 2.98 -8.41 -2.66
N ILE A 151 4.19 -7.88 -2.59
CA ILE A 151 5.12 -7.76 -3.71
C ILE A 151 6.45 -8.43 -3.36
N SER A 152 7.16 -8.96 -4.35
CA SER A 152 8.42 -9.64 -4.12
C SER A 152 9.53 -8.70 -3.70
N GLU A 153 9.67 -7.57 -4.36
CA GLU A 153 10.74 -6.59 -4.16
C GLU A 153 10.35 -5.19 -4.66
N ILE A 154 11.15 -4.18 -4.32
CA ILE A 154 11.00 -2.81 -4.83
C ILE A 154 11.86 -2.66 -6.08
N ASP A 155 11.30 -2.99 -7.22
CA ASP A 155 11.93 -2.78 -8.53
C ASP A 155 10.95 -2.14 -9.52
N GLU A 156 11.43 -1.81 -10.71
CA GLU A 156 10.62 -1.15 -11.73
C GLU A 156 9.44 -2.01 -12.18
N GLU A 157 9.59 -3.33 -12.21
CA GLU A 157 8.53 -4.25 -12.62
C GLU A 157 7.41 -4.31 -11.60
N SER A 158 7.75 -4.47 -10.32
CA SER A 158 6.78 -4.46 -9.22
C SER A 158 6.05 -3.13 -9.10
N ILE A 159 6.77 -2.01 -9.23
CA ILE A 159 6.16 -0.67 -9.23
C ILE A 159 5.21 -0.48 -10.42
N GLY A 160 5.62 -0.91 -11.62
CA GLY A 160 4.77 -0.87 -12.82
C GLY A 160 3.49 -1.67 -12.61
N SER A 161 3.59 -2.89 -12.07
CA SER A 161 2.45 -3.75 -11.78
C SER A 161 1.50 -3.14 -10.75
N LEU A 162 2.01 -2.59 -9.65
CA LEU A 162 1.20 -1.89 -8.66
C LEU A 162 0.50 -0.66 -9.24
N CYS A 163 1.18 0.13 -10.08
CA CYS A 163 0.55 1.26 -10.75
C CYS A 163 -0.66 0.82 -11.58
N ALA A 164 -0.51 -0.25 -12.37
CA ALA A 164 -1.62 -0.79 -13.15
C ALA A 164 -2.76 -1.29 -12.25
N PHE A 165 -2.43 -2.07 -11.22
CA PHE A 165 -3.40 -2.63 -10.27
C PHE A 165 -4.28 -1.55 -9.62
N PHE A 166 -3.69 -0.45 -9.16
CA PHE A 166 -4.44 0.62 -8.50
C PHE A 166 -5.15 1.58 -9.48
N MET A 167 -4.82 1.53 -10.79
CA MET A 167 -5.45 2.35 -11.82
C MET A 167 -6.60 1.64 -12.57
N ILE A 168 -6.79 0.34 -12.37
CA ILE A 168 -7.93 -0.44 -12.89
C ILE A 168 -9.21 -0.10 -12.11
#